data_8f738c82cfed5460a484f56fbb01d364
#
_entry.id   8f738c82cfed5460a484f56fbb01d364
#
_cell.length_a   1.000
_cell.length_b   1.000
_cell.length_c   1.000
_cell.angle_alpha   90.00
_cell.angle_beta   90.00
_cell.angle_gamma   90.00
#
_symmetry.space_group_name_H-M   'P 1'
#
loop_
_entity.id
_entity.type
_entity.pdbx_description
1 polymer ?
#
loop_
_entity_poly.entity_id
_entity_poly.type
_entity_poly.pdbx_seq_one_letter_code
_entity_poly.pdbx_strand_id
1 'polypeptide(L)'
;MLSRRLASWTLGAAVLGAAAGCGGDRDGARTLALEECRLPRLATAARCGTVTVPEDREKPNGRTIGIFVAVLPANTLTPTPDPFVILAGGPGQAASELASFAARLNEIRRTRDVVLVDQRGTGRSAPLACAAYSEEGLKEAILETDPVPRAKACASEIAARGVDASRYTTAAFVDDLEAVRVALGAPRWNLWGGSYGTRVALEYVRRHPERTRTVTLDGVAPPDMIISLDIWTSREAALDALVARCRATPACRQAMPDPAATLDEIARKLGTRPREIAIVDPMTGATQRVPASIDTVIGLLQPLLYSAETVALIPALLARARDGDYAPLVASATAFTGDLARQMNTALHYLVTCAEDVPRVGLGLR
;
A
#
# COMPACT_ATOMS: atom_id res chain seq x y z
N MET A 1 -8.97 -90.03 -27.80
CA MET A 1 -10.17 -90.54 -27.12
C MET A 1 -10.93 -89.36 -26.55
N LEU A 2 -12.02 -89.11 -27.13
CA LEU A 2 -13.37 -88.90 -26.61
C LEU A 2 -13.43 -87.89 -25.42
N SER A 3 -14.24 -86.95 -25.33
CA SER A 3 -15.45 -86.44 -26.01
C SER A 3 -16.15 -85.49 -25.04
N ARG A 4 -16.86 -84.59 -25.60
CA ARG A 4 -18.18 -84.00 -25.30
C ARG A 4 -18.23 -82.66 -24.52
N ARG A 5 -18.58 -81.68 -25.27
CA ARG A 5 -19.72 -80.70 -25.18
C ARG A 5 -20.57 -80.75 -23.91
N LEU A 6 -20.88 -79.59 -23.37
CA LEU A 6 -22.28 -79.15 -23.20
C LEU A 6 -22.30 -77.62 -22.86
N ALA A 7 -23.20 -76.96 -23.54
CA ALA A 7 -23.56 -75.58 -23.33
C ALA A 7 -24.58 -75.44 -22.20
N SER A 8 -24.52 -74.35 -21.45
CA SER A 8 -25.63 -73.95 -20.61
C SER A 8 -25.76 -72.43 -20.61
N TRP A 9 -26.90 -72.05 -21.05
CA TRP A 9 -27.37 -70.63 -21.04
C TRP A 9 -27.82 -70.29 -19.62
N THR A 10 -27.48 -69.10 -19.12
CA THR A 10 -28.18 -68.45 -18.03
C THR A 10 -28.39 -66.98 -18.29
N LEU A 11 -29.66 -66.58 -18.24
CA LEU A 11 -30.14 -65.22 -18.34
C LEU A 11 -29.56 -64.37 -17.24
N GLY A 12 -28.99 -63.23 -17.60
CA GLY A 12 -28.64 -62.15 -16.68
C GLY A 12 -29.76 -61.11 -16.62
N ALA A 13 -30.34 -60.98 -15.46
CA ALA A 13 -31.29 -59.92 -15.15
C ALA A 13 -30.56 -58.59 -14.93
N ALA A 14 -30.88 -57.60 -15.76
CA ALA A 14 -30.39 -56.20 -15.59
C ALA A 14 -31.20 -55.55 -14.46
N VAL A 15 -30.52 -55.23 -13.34
CA VAL A 15 -31.05 -54.36 -12.32
C VAL A 15 -30.67 -52.94 -12.67
N LEU A 16 -31.64 -52.16 -13.14
CA LEU A 16 -31.55 -50.70 -13.24
C LEU A 16 -31.67 -50.11 -11.82
N GLY A 17 -30.54 -49.80 -11.24
CA GLY A 17 -30.45 -48.97 -10.05
C GLY A 17 -30.60 -47.50 -10.41
N ALA A 18 -31.80 -46.93 -10.16
CA ALA A 18 -31.98 -45.47 -10.20
C ALA A 18 -31.27 -44.85 -8.98
N ALA A 19 -30.07 -44.32 -9.19
CA ALA A 19 -29.43 -43.44 -8.24
C ALA A 19 -30.14 -42.07 -8.29
N ALA A 20 -31.07 -41.85 -7.35
CA ALA A 20 -31.58 -40.51 -7.07
C ALA A 20 -30.41 -39.68 -6.53
N GLY A 21 -29.78 -38.87 -7.39
CA GLY A 21 -28.82 -37.88 -7.00
C GLY A 21 -29.54 -36.76 -6.24
N CYS A 22 -29.33 -36.70 -4.93
CA CYS A 22 -29.58 -35.46 -4.17
C CYS A 22 -28.62 -34.39 -4.70
N GLY A 23 -29.07 -33.65 -5.70
CA GLY A 23 -28.44 -32.40 -6.11
C GLY A 23 -28.69 -31.36 -5.04
N GLY A 24 -27.80 -31.29 -4.06
CA GLY A 24 -27.66 -30.10 -3.26
C GLY A 24 -26.92 -29.05 -4.14
N ASP A 25 -27.61 -28.02 -4.48
CA ASP A 25 -27.00 -26.79 -5.03
C ASP A 25 -25.93 -26.33 -4.03
N ARG A 26 -24.70 -26.78 -4.25
CA ARG A 26 -23.53 -26.08 -3.79
C ARG A 26 -23.35 -24.95 -4.79
N ASP A 27 -23.75 -23.73 -4.39
CA ASP A 27 -23.28 -22.50 -5.01
C ASP A 27 -21.79 -22.69 -5.25
N GLY A 28 -21.43 -22.92 -6.51
CA GLY A 28 -20.05 -23.15 -6.90
C GLY A 28 -19.26 -21.88 -6.73
N ALA A 29 -18.75 -21.64 -5.51
CA ALA A 29 -17.70 -20.67 -5.30
C ALA A 29 -16.57 -21.03 -6.29
N ARG A 30 -16.43 -20.23 -7.35
CA ARG A 30 -15.33 -20.39 -8.31
C ARG A 30 -14.06 -20.27 -7.51
N THR A 31 -13.38 -21.37 -7.27
CA THR A 31 -12.05 -21.36 -6.65
C THR A 31 -11.13 -20.57 -7.56
N LEU A 32 -10.45 -19.55 -7.01
CA LEU A 32 -9.48 -18.75 -7.72
C LEU A 32 -8.36 -19.66 -8.24
N ALA A 33 -8.17 -19.69 -9.55
CA ALA A 33 -7.02 -20.37 -10.13
C ALA A 33 -5.75 -19.58 -9.76
N LEU A 34 -4.83 -20.25 -9.06
CA LEU A 34 -3.54 -19.68 -8.67
C LEU A 34 -2.43 -20.40 -9.44
N GLU A 35 -1.63 -19.63 -10.17
CA GLU A 35 -0.47 -20.10 -10.94
C GLU A 35 0.82 -19.64 -10.29
N GLU A 36 1.92 -20.37 -10.49
CA GLU A 36 3.23 -19.95 -10.03
C GLU A 36 3.63 -18.61 -10.66
N CYS A 37 4.14 -17.69 -9.85
CA CYS A 37 4.50 -16.36 -10.30
C CYS A 37 5.73 -15.82 -9.56
N ARG A 38 6.34 -14.77 -10.13
CA ARG A 38 7.42 -14.00 -9.52
C ARG A 38 6.92 -12.63 -9.10
N LEU A 39 7.26 -12.24 -7.87
CA LEU A 39 7.02 -10.90 -7.36
C LEU A 39 8.34 -10.12 -7.26
N PRO A 40 8.33 -8.80 -7.38
CA PRO A 40 9.51 -7.98 -7.21
C PRO A 40 10.17 -8.24 -5.85
N ARG A 41 11.50 -8.34 -5.83
CA ARG A 41 12.31 -8.52 -4.60
C ARG A 41 11.98 -9.78 -3.77
N LEU A 42 11.24 -10.72 -4.34
CA LEU A 42 10.96 -12.01 -3.72
C LEU A 42 11.83 -13.09 -4.37
N ALA A 43 12.69 -13.74 -3.57
CA ALA A 43 13.61 -14.80 -4.05
C ALA A 43 12.85 -16.10 -4.39
N THR A 44 11.78 -16.40 -3.66
CA THR A 44 10.96 -17.60 -3.84
C THR A 44 9.77 -17.33 -4.76
N ALA A 45 9.23 -18.38 -5.38
CA ALA A 45 7.98 -18.28 -6.11
C ALA A 45 6.79 -18.01 -5.16
N ALA A 46 5.81 -17.29 -5.66
CA ALA A 46 4.49 -17.14 -5.08
C ALA A 46 3.45 -17.81 -5.99
N ARG A 47 2.19 -17.85 -5.58
CA ARG A 47 1.07 -18.27 -6.41
C ARG A 47 0.17 -17.06 -6.62
N CYS A 48 -0.10 -16.71 -7.87
CA CYS A 48 -0.86 -15.51 -8.22
C CYS A 48 -2.13 -15.84 -8.98
N GLY A 49 -3.14 -15.00 -8.81
CA GLY A 49 -4.39 -15.05 -9.55
C GLY A 49 -5.05 -13.69 -9.60
N THR A 50 -6.17 -13.60 -10.29
CA THR A 50 -6.95 -12.37 -10.41
C THR A 50 -8.43 -12.68 -10.22
N VAL A 51 -9.07 -11.95 -9.30
CA VAL A 51 -10.52 -12.00 -9.08
C VAL A 51 -11.15 -10.86 -9.86
N THR A 52 -12.04 -11.18 -10.80
CA THR A 52 -12.80 -10.18 -11.54
C THR A 52 -13.98 -9.72 -10.70
N VAL A 53 -14.10 -8.40 -10.51
CA VAL A 53 -15.18 -7.77 -9.75
C VAL A 53 -15.79 -6.61 -10.56
N PRO A 54 -17.06 -6.25 -10.35
CA PRO A 54 -17.60 -5.00 -10.88
C PRO A 54 -16.84 -3.80 -10.28
N GLU A 55 -16.49 -2.83 -11.12
CA GLU A 55 -15.94 -1.54 -10.64
C GLU A 55 -16.95 -0.85 -9.72
N ASP A 56 -18.21 -0.84 -10.15
CA ASP A 56 -19.36 -0.35 -9.39
C ASP A 56 -20.28 -1.54 -9.04
N ARG A 57 -20.35 -1.91 -7.77
CA ARG A 57 -21.19 -3.03 -7.30
C ARG A 57 -22.69 -2.76 -7.43
N GLU A 58 -23.09 -1.51 -7.56
CA GLU A 58 -24.49 -1.14 -7.88
C GLU A 58 -24.83 -1.40 -9.36
N LYS A 59 -23.80 -1.57 -10.21
CA LYS A 59 -23.92 -1.87 -11.63
C LYS A 59 -23.20 -3.17 -11.98
N PRO A 60 -23.65 -4.34 -11.53
CA PRO A 60 -22.94 -5.61 -11.67
C PRO A 60 -22.64 -6.03 -13.11
N ASN A 61 -23.45 -5.54 -14.06
CA ASN A 61 -23.25 -5.78 -15.50
C ASN A 61 -22.46 -4.66 -16.20
N GLY A 62 -21.93 -3.70 -15.43
CA GLY A 62 -21.12 -2.60 -15.93
C GLY A 62 -19.66 -2.99 -16.15
N ARG A 63 -18.78 -1.98 -16.07
CA ARG A 63 -17.34 -2.18 -16.15
C ARG A 63 -16.85 -3.10 -15.04
N THR A 64 -15.97 -4.03 -15.38
CA THR A 64 -15.29 -4.91 -14.42
C THR A 64 -13.81 -4.56 -14.31
N ILE A 65 -13.22 -4.85 -13.16
CA ILE A 65 -11.79 -4.72 -12.90
C ILE A 65 -11.23 -6.04 -12.33
N GLY A 66 -9.96 -6.30 -12.57
CA GLY A 66 -9.26 -7.42 -11.98
C GLY A 66 -8.61 -7.02 -10.66
N ILE A 67 -8.83 -7.78 -9.60
CA ILE A 67 -8.16 -7.66 -8.32
C ILE A 67 -7.08 -8.72 -8.23
N PHE A 68 -5.83 -8.28 -8.23
CA PHE A 68 -4.66 -9.14 -8.17
C PHE A 68 -4.45 -9.69 -6.77
N VAL A 69 -4.19 -10.98 -6.70
CA VAL A 69 -3.93 -11.71 -5.46
C VAL A 69 -2.64 -12.49 -5.61
N ALA A 70 -1.76 -12.37 -4.63
CA ALA A 70 -0.59 -13.22 -4.52
C ALA A 70 -0.60 -13.94 -3.18
N VAL A 71 -0.28 -15.23 -3.21
CA VAL A 71 -0.21 -16.10 -2.04
C VAL A 71 1.22 -16.60 -1.90
N LEU A 72 1.85 -16.30 -0.76
CA LEU A 72 3.08 -16.91 -0.32
C LEU A 72 2.70 -18.14 0.51
N PRO A 73 2.96 -19.37 0.02
CA PRO A 73 2.55 -20.59 0.70
C PRO A 73 3.15 -20.71 2.10
N ALA A 74 2.41 -21.33 3.00
CA ALA A 74 2.93 -21.78 4.27
C ALA A 74 4.10 -22.76 4.09
N ASN A 75 4.96 -22.86 5.08
CA ASN A 75 6.09 -23.79 5.10
C ASN A 75 5.66 -25.20 5.58
N THR A 76 4.41 -25.59 5.32
CA THR A 76 3.82 -26.90 5.66
C THR A 76 2.90 -27.37 4.54
N LEU A 77 2.75 -28.68 4.40
CA LEU A 77 1.83 -29.28 3.44
C LEU A 77 0.36 -29.21 3.89
N THR A 78 0.11 -28.93 5.16
CA THR A 78 -1.23 -28.83 5.77
C THR A 78 -1.43 -27.48 6.43
N PRO A 79 -1.56 -26.39 5.65
CA PRO A 79 -1.77 -25.06 6.20
C PRO A 79 -3.13 -24.98 6.91
N THR A 80 -3.20 -24.13 7.93
CA THR A 80 -4.49 -23.79 8.54
C THR A 80 -5.34 -23.00 7.54
N PRO A 81 -6.68 -23.18 7.53
CA PRO A 81 -7.54 -22.63 6.50
C PRO A 81 -7.82 -21.13 6.63
N ASP A 82 -7.22 -20.47 7.63
CA ASP A 82 -7.36 -19.04 7.95
C ASP A 82 -6.07 -18.28 7.62
N PRO A 83 -5.86 -17.84 6.38
CA PRO A 83 -4.62 -17.21 5.96
C PRO A 83 -4.40 -15.84 6.62
N PHE A 84 -3.14 -15.38 6.57
CA PHE A 84 -2.72 -14.08 7.05
C PHE A 84 -2.69 -13.09 5.88
N VAL A 85 -3.41 -11.98 6.00
CA VAL A 85 -3.54 -10.98 4.93
C VAL A 85 -2.82 -9.71 5.31
N ILE A 86 -1.98 -9.21 4.40
CA ILE A 86 -1.29 -7.94 4.56
C ILE A 86 -2.02 -6.86 3.78
N LEU A 87 -2.43 -5.82 4.48
CA LEU A 87 -3.06 -4.62 3.94
C LEU A 87 -2.05 -3.49 3.94
N ALA A 88 -1.68 -3.06 2.74
CA ALA A 88 -0.65 -2.03 2.55
C ALA A 88 -1.13 -0.62 2.94
N GLY A 89 -0.17 0.27 3.11
CA GLY A 89 -0.39 1.65 3.51
C GLY A 89 -0.65 2.62 2.36
N GLY A 90 -0.39 3.88 2.64
CA GLY A 90 -0.56 4.98 1.71
C GLY A 90 -1.70 5.91 2.09
N PRO A 91 -2.90 5.85 1.49
CA PRO A 91 -3.36 4.92 0.44
C PRO A 91 -2.53 4.98 -0.84
N GLY A 92 -2.54 3.90 -1.62
CA GLY A 92 -1.87 3.87 -2.92
C GLY A 92 -0.72 2.87 -3.04
N GLN A 93 -0.24 2.25 -1.95
CA GLN A 93 0.78 1.20 -2.03
C GLN A 93 0.13 -0.14 -2.39
N ALA A 94 0.73 -0.87 -3.35
CA ALA A 94 0.31 -2.22 -3.68
C ALA A 94 0.81 -3.21 -2.60
N ALA A 95 -0.05 -4.13 -2.15
CA ALA A 95 0.36 -5.14 -1.18
C ALA A 95 1.44 -6.08 -1.73
N SER A 96 1.44 -6.36 -3.04
CA SER A 96 2.47 -7.16 -3.71
C SER A 96 3.90 -6.59 -3.57
N GLU A 97 4.04 -5.28 -3.35
CA GLU A 97 5.32 -4.62 -3.07
C GLU A 97 5.88 -4.99 -1.68
N LEU A 98 5.02 -5.47 -0.78
CA LEU A 98 5.41 -5.96 0.55
C LEU A 98 5.81 -7.44 0.55
N ALA A 99 5.98 -8.07 -0.62
CA ALA A 99 6.30 -9.50 -0.73
C ALA A 99 7.58 -9.89 0.02
N SER A 100 8.62 -9.06 0.01
CA SER A 100 9.85 -9.31 0.75
C SER A 100 9.67 -9.21 2.27
N PHE A 101 8.78 -8.35 2.75
CA PHE A 101 8.36 -8.29 4.15
C PHE A 101 7.57 -9.55 4.51
N ALA A 102 6.55 -9.89 3.70
CA ALA A 102 5.73 -11.09 3.88
C ALA A 102 6.58 -12.37 3.95
N ALA A 103 7.62 -12.47 3.12
CA ALA A 103 8.53 -13.62 3.11
C ALA A 103 9.32 -13.80 4.42
N ARG A 104 9.57 -12.72 5.16
CA ARG A 104 10.28 -12.74 6.45
C ARG A 104 9.38 -13.12 7.64
N LEU A 105 8.07 -13.21 7.47
CA LEU A 105 7.13 -13.62 8.51
C LEU A 105 7.18 -15.14 8.75
N ASN A 106 8.36 -15.68 9.09
CA ASN A 106 8.60 -17.12 9.19
C ASN A 106 7.67 -17.81 10.20
N GLU A 107 7.38 -17.19 11.34
CA GLU A 107 6.50 -17.76 12.35
C GLU A 107 5.04 -17.88 11.87
N ILE A 108 4.56 -16.89 11.12
CA ILE A 108 3.25 -16.93 10.49
C ILE A 108 3.22 -18.02 9.41
N ARG A 109 4.22 -18.00 8.52
CA ARG A 109 4.32 -18.94 7.40
C ARG A 109 4.60 -20.37 7.82
N ARG A 110 4.97 -20.62 9.05
CA ARG A 110 5.11 -21.98 9.56
C ARG A 110 3.79 -22.77 9.45
N THR A 111 2.64 -22.12 9.58
CA THR A 111 1.33 -22.76 9.57
C THR A 111 0.29 -22.12 8.66
N ARG A 112 0.50 -20.91 8.15
CA ARG A 112 -0.48 -20.13 7.37
C ARG A 112 0.11 -19.60 6.09
N ASP A 113 -0.72 -19.60 5.05
CA ASP A 113 -0.45 -18.84 3.85
C ASP A 113 -0.48 -17.33 4.17
N VAL A 114 0.39 -16.56 3.51
CA VAL A 114 0.35 -15.10 3.55
C VAL A 114 -0.22 -14.60 2.23
N VAL A 115 -1.29 -13.84 2.30
CA VAL A 115 -2.03 -13.32 1.15
C VAL A 115 -1.76 -11.82 1.01
N LEU A 116 -1.41 -11.42 -0.20
CA LEU A 116 -1.23 -10.04 -0.61
C LEU A 116 -2.32 -9.72 -1.64
N VAL A 117 -3.16 -8.73 -1.35
CA VAL A 117 -4.21 -8.27 -2.27
C VAL A 117 -3.92 -6.84 -2.65
N ASP A 118 -3.58 -6.60 -3.91
CA ASP A 118 -3.39 -5.24 -4.39
C ASP A 118 -4.73 -4.50 -4.36
N GLN A 119 -4.77 -3.35 -3.70
CA GLN A 119 -5.96 -2.49 -3.69
C GLN A 119 -6.33 -2.09 -5.13
N ARG A 120 -7.64 -2.03 -5.44
CA ARG A 120 -8.10 -1.47 -6.71
C ARG A 120 -7.39 -0.14 -7.01
N GLY A 121 -6.88 0.00 -8.22
CA GLY A 121 -6.11 1.18 -8.64
C GLY A 121 -4.61 1.12 -8.33
N THR A 122 -4.10 0.05 -7.71
CA THR A 122 -2.67 -0.13 -7.42
C THR A 122 -2.08 -1.37 -8.07
N GLY A 123 -0.76 -1.45 -8.14
CA GLY A 123 -0.02 -2.64 -8.53
C GLY A 123 -0.54 -3.30 -9.81
N ARG A 124 -1.08 -4.51 -9.67
CA ARG A 124 -1.70 -5.27 -10.77
C ARG A 124 -3.24 -5.25 -10.71
N SER A 125 -3.84 -4.49 -9.79
CA SER A 125 -5.29 -4.35 -9.63
C SER A 125 -5.82 -3.12 -10.35
N ALA A 126 -5.88 -3.17 -11.69
CA ALA A 126 -6.34 -2.08 -12.56
C ALA A 126 -5.70 -0.72 -12.21
N PRO A 127 -4.36 -0.58 -12.26
CA PRO A 127 -3.64 0.58 -11.76
C PRO A 127 -4.10 1.88 -12.41
N LEU A 128 -4.25 2.91 -11.58
CA LEU A 128 -4.59 4.27 -12.01
C LEU A 128 -3.31 5.03 -12.43
N ALA A 129 -2.63 4.51 -13.45
CA ALA A 129 -1.45 5.17 -14.00
C ALA A 129 -1.87 6.45 -14.76
N CYS A 130 -1.18 7.55 -14.49
CA CYS A 130 -1.30 8.80 -15.21
C CYS A 130 0.05 9.22 -15.78
N ALA A 131 0.09 9.74 -17.00
CA ALA A 131 1.32 10.26 -17.60
C ALA A 131 1.96 11.35 -16.73
N ALA A 132 1.12 12.16 -16.09
CA ALA A 132 1.54 13.22 -15.16
C ALA A 132 2.38 12.71 -13.96
N TYR A 133 2.26 11.41 -13.59
CA TYR A 133 2.99 10.81 -12.46
C TYR A 133 3.92 9.66 -12.88
N SER A 134 4.07 9.39 -14.19
CA SER A 134 4.74 8.18 -14.69
C SER A 134 6.27 8.22 -14.65
N GLU A 135 6.87 9.41 -14.59
CA GLU A 135 8.33 9.59 -14.59
C GLU A 135 8.72 10.79 -13.72
N GLU A 136 8.45 10.68 -12.44
CA GLU A 136 8.96 11.69 -11.51
C GLU A 136 10.44 11.44 -11.23
N GLY A 137 11.28 12.17 -11.92
CA GLY A 137 12.65 12.32 -11.48
C GLY A 137 12.69 12.98 -10.10
N LEU A 138 13.80 12.82 -9.39
CA LEU A 138 14.04 13.46 -8.08
C LEU A 138 13.69 14.95 -8.10
N LYS A 139 13.92 15.60 -9.22
CA LYS A 139 13.66 17.03 -9.43
C LYS A 139 12.17 17.37 -9.31
N GLU A 140 11.31 16.62 -10.00
CA GLU A 140 9.86 16.85 -9.99
C GLU A 140 9.28 16.56 -8.60
N ALA A 141 9.72 15.50 -7.95
CA ALA A 141 9.26 15.13 -6.61
C ALA A 141 9.63 16.17 -5.53
N ILE A 142 10.79 16.80 -5.66
CA ILE A 142 11.25 17.84 -4.71
C ILE A 142 10.64 19.22 -5.03
N LEU A 143 10.29 19.46 -6.30
CA LEU A 143 9.99 20.79 -6.81
C LEU A 143 8.51 21.10 -6.94
N GLU A 144 7.64 20.15 -6.74
CA GLU A 144 6.21 20.39 -6.87
C GLU A 144 5.72 21.36 -5.78
N THR A 145 5.68 22.64 -6.13
CA THR A 145 5.14 23.69 -5.25
C THR A 145 3.63 23.82 -5.35
N ASP A 146 3.01 23.34 -6.44
CA ASP A 146 1.57 23.31 -6.66
C ASP A 146 1.16 22.00 -7.35
N PRO A 147 0.66 20.99 -6.61
CA PRO A 147 0.24 19.72 -7.16
C PRO A 147 -1.09 19.76 -7.94
N VAL A 148 -1.83 20.87 -7.85
CA VAL A 148 -3.19 20.98 -8.43
C VAL A 148 -3.24 20.81 -9.94
N PRO A 149 -2.38 21.44 -10.75
CA PRO A 149 -2.40 21.26 -12.21
C PRO A 149 -2.17 19.80 -12.61
N ARG A 150 -1.21 19.14 -11.97
CA ARG A 150 -0.87 17.74 -12.22
C ARG A 150 -2.01 16.79 -11.81
N ALA A 151 -2.61 17.03 -10.65
CA ALA A 151 -3.76 16.26 -10.19
C ALA A 151 -4.96 16.40 -11.14
N LYS A 152 -5.22 17.62 -11.66
CA LYS A 152 -6.28 17.86 -12.67
C LYS A 152 -6.01 17.15 -13.98
N ALA A 153 -4.77 17.16 -14.48
CA ALA A 153 -4.39 16.44 -15.69
C ALA A 153 -4.63 14.94 -15.52
N CYS A 154 -4.17 14.34 -14.41
CA CYS A 154 -4.40 12.95 -14.10
C CYS A 154 -5.89 12.60 -13.97
N ALA A 155 -6.70 13.44 -13.30
CA ALA A 155 -8.14 13.24 -13.21
C ALA A 155 -8.81 13.21 -14.60
N SER A 156 -8.37 14.07 -15.51
CA SER A 156 -8.85 14.09 -16.90
C SER A 156 -8.47 12.82 -17.66
N GLU A 157 -7.24 12.32 -17.50
CA GLU A 157 -6.79 11.05 -18.09
C GLU A 157 -7.60 9.85 -17.58
N ILE A 158 -7.86 9.79 -16.26
CA ILE A 158 -8.66 8.74 -15.62
C ILE A 158 -10.09 8.77 -16.18
N ALA A 159 -10.71 9.94 -16.24
CA ALA A 159 -12.06 10.11 -16.79
C ALA A 159 -12.14 9.73 -18.28
N ALA A 160 -11.14 10.09 -19.09
CA ALA A 160 -11.08 9.72 -20.51
C ALA A 160 -11.00 8.20 -20.74
N ARG A 161 -10.51 7.42 -19.78
CA ARG A 161 -10.50 5.94 -19.81
C ARG A 161 -11.84 5.32 -19.34
N GLY A 162 -12.84 6.13 -19.02
CA GLY A 162 -14.13 5.68 -18.53
C GLY A 162 -14.09 5.07 -17.12
N VAL A 163 -13.07 5.43 -16.30
CA VAL A 163 -12.96 5.01 -14.92
C VAL A 163 -13.88 5.86 -14.04
N ASP A 164 -14.69 5.22 -13.22
CA ASP A 164 -15.49 5.92 -12.19
C ASP A 164 -14.64 6.13 -10.93
N ALA A 165 -13.98 7.28 -10.84
CA ALA A 165 -13.11 7.66 -9.74
C ALA A 165 -13.79 7.59 -8.37
N SER A 166 -15.13 7.77 -8.30
CA SER A 166 -15.90 7.70 -7.05
C SER A 166 -15.94 6.30 -6.44
N ARG A 167 -15.58 5.27 -7.21
CA ARG A 167 -15.59 3.86 -6.77
C ARG A 167 -14.25 3.37 -6.22
N TYR A 168 -13.25 4.26 -6.12
CA TYR A 168 -11.93 3.95 -5.58
C TYR A 168 -11.80 4.43 -4.13
N THR A 169 -12.51 3.73 -3.23
CA THR A 169 -12.61 4.05 -1.80
C THR A 169 -12.19 2.87 -0.93
N THR A 170 -11.95 3.14 0.36
CA THR A 170 -11.71 2.10 1.38
C THR A 170 -12.86 1.09 1.43
N ALA A 171 -14.10 1.58 1.40
CA ALA A 171 -15.29 0.72 1.43
C ALA A 171 -15.36 -0.22 0.23
N ALA A 172 -15.10 0.27 -0.98
CA ALA A 172 -15.09 -0.54 -2.19
C ALA A 172 -13.96 -1.58 -2.17
N PHE A 173 -12.79 -1.25 -1.60
CA PHE A 173 -11.70 -2.22 -1.45
C PHE A 173 -12.04 -3.31 -0.40
N VAL A 174 -12.74 -2.97 0.67
CA VAL A 174 -13.23 -3.97 1.64
C VAL A 174 -14.17 -4.98 0.96
N ASP A 175 -15.04 -4.53 0.05
CA ASP A 175 -15.88 -5.42 -0.75
C ASP A 175 -15.04 -6.32 -1.69
N ASP A 176 -13.91 -5.82 -2.21
CA ASP A 176 -12.98 -6.62 -3.01
C ASP A 176 -12.28 -7.68 -2.15
N LEU A 177 -11.84 -7.31 -0.95
CA LEU A 177 -11.23 -8.27 0.00
C LEU A 177 -12.18 -9.41 0.34
N GLU A 178 -13.48 -9.11 0.51
CA GLU A 178 -14.49 -10.16 0.76
C GLU A 178 -14.68 -11.05 -0.47
N ALA A 179 -14.70 -10.49 -1.68
CA ALA A 179 -14.74 -11.28 -2.91
C ALA A 179 -13.50 -12.19 -3.06
N VAL A 180 -12.32 -11.69 -2.71
CA VAL A 180 -11.08 -12.48 -2.71
C VAL A 180 -11.14 -13.57 -1.66
N ARG A 181 -11.64 -13.30 -0.44
CA ARG A 181 -11.80 -14.30 0.60
C ARG A 181 -12.66 -15.46 0.12
N VAL A 182 -13.80 -15.16 -0.47
CA VAL A 182 -14.72 -16.16 -1.03
C VAL A 182 -14.04 -16.95 -2.14
N ALA A 183 -13.36 -16.29 -3.07
CA ALA A 183 -12.68 -16.93 -4.19
C ALA A 183 -11.53 -17.87 -3.75
N LEU A 184 -10.87 -17.57 -2.63
CA LEU A 184 -9.85 -18.42 -2.01
C LEU A 184 -10.44 -19.52 -1.13
N GLY A 185 -11.76 -19.50 -0.86
CA GLY A 185 -12.40 -20.44 0.06
C GLY A 185 -11.97 -20.27 1.52
N ALA A 186 -11.41 -19.12 1.89
CA ALA A 186 -10.94 -18.86 3.24
C ALA A 186 -12.13 -18.60 4.18
N PRO A 187 -12.29 -19.31 5.29
CA PRO A 187 -13.41 -19.09 6.22
C PRO A 187 -13.30 -17.74 6.95
N ARG A 188 -12.10 -17.33 7.31
CA ARG A 188 -11.79 -16.09 8.01
C ARG A 188 -10.40 -15.59 7.68
N TRP A 189 -10.17 -14.29 7.87
CA TRP A 189 -8.88 -13.63 7.74
C TRP A 189 -8.18 -13.44 9.09
N ASN A 190 -6.85 -13.49 9.10
CA ASN A 190 -5.99 -12.84 10.08
C ASN A 190 -5.44 -11.60 9.40
N LEU A 191 -5.89 -10.42 9.78
CA LEU A 191 -5.53 -9.16 9.14
C LEU A 191 -4.32 -8.52 9.81
N TRP A 192 -3.37 -8.06 9.03
CA TRP A 192 -2.36 -7.10 9.44
C TRP A 192 -2.47 -5.87 8.54
N GLY A 193 -2.71 -4.72 9.13
CA GLY A 193 -2.73 -3.44 8.41
C GLY A 193 -1.58 -2.57 8.86
N GLY A 194 -0.84 -2.01 7.90
CA GLY A 194 0.17 -0.98 8.15
C GLY A 194 -0.32 0.39 7.73
N SER A 195 -0.19 1.43 8.61
CA SER A 195 -0.58 2.80 8.26
C SER A 195 -2.04 2.88 7.77
N TYR A 196 -2.33 3.40 6.56
CA TYR A 196 -3.67 3.38 5.97
C TYR A 196 -4.28 1.97 5.91
N GLY A 197 -3.49 0.91 5.76
CA GLY A 197 -3.98 -0.48 5.84
C GLY A 197 -4.71 -0.81 7.14
N THR A 198 -4.44 -0.07 8.22
CA THR A 198 -5.17 -0.20 9.49
C THR A 198 -6.60 0.32 9.37
N ARG A 199 -6.84 1.40 8.61
CA ARG A 199 -8.19 1.91 8.29
C ARG A 199 -8.97 0.87 7.50
N VAL A 200 -8.33 0.23 6.51
CA VAL A 200 -8.93 -0.86 5.74
C VAL A 200 -9.29 -2.04 6.65
N ALA A 201 -8.38 -2.45 7.55
CA ALA A 201 -8.61 -3.54 8.50
C ALA A 201 -9.79 -3.23 9.43
N LEU A 202 -9.85 -2.01 9.99
CA LEU A 202 -10.93 -1.57 10.87
C LEU A 202 -12.29 -1.55 10.14
N GLU A 203 -12.32 -1.06 8.89
CA GLU A 203 -13.53 -1.06 8.09
C GLU A 203 -13.96 -2.49 7.72
N TYR A 204 -13.01 -3.39 7.43
CA TYR A 204 -13.32 -4.80 7.19
C TYR A 204 -13.94 -5.47 8.43
N VAL A 205 -13.35 -5.28 9.60
CA VAL A 205 -13.87 -5.82 10.87
C VAL A 205 -15.27 -5.28 11.16
N ARG A 206 -15.49 -3.98 10.95
CA ARG A 206 -16.79 -3.34 11.16
C ARG A 206 -17.88 -3.97 10.28
N ARG A 207 -17.56 -4.35 9.04
CA ARG A 207 -18.51 -4.91 8.08
C ARG A 207 -18.63 -6.43 8.15
N HIS A 208 -17.54 -7.11 8.49
CA HIS A 208 -17.41 -8.57 8.46
C HIS A 208 -16.78 -9.13 9.75
N PRO A 209 -17.34 -8.85 10.94
CA PRO A 209 -16.73 -9.28 12.20
C PRO A 209 -16.59 -10.81 12.29
N GLU A 210 -17.57 -11.56 11.77
CA GLU A 210 -17.57 -13.03 11.77
C GLU A 210 -16.57 -13.66 10.79
N ARG A 211 -16.09 -12.87 9.81
CA ARG A 211 -15.06 -13.25 8.82
C ARG A 211 -13.65 -12.90 9.25
N THR A 212 -13.50 -12.30 10.42
CA THR A 212 -12.21 -11.89 10.98
C THR A 212 -11.88 -12.78 12.18
N ARG A 213 -10.66 -13.31 12.24
CA ARG A 213 -10.15 -14.07 13.36
C ARG A 213 -9.25 -13.21 14.25
N THR A 214 -8.29 -12.53 13.67
CA THR A 214 -7.37 -11.62 14.39
C THR A 214 -7.14 -10.36 13.56
N VAL A 215 -6.82 -9.27 14.26
CA VAL A 215 -6.41 -7.99 13.65
C VAL A 215 -5.16 -7.48 14.35
N THR A 216 -4.16 -7.13 13.57
CA THR A 216 -2.96 -6.42 14.01
C THR A 216 -2.91 -5.08 13.31
N LEU A 217 -2.80 -4.00 14.07
CA LEU A 217 -2.77 -2.63 13.57
C LEU A 217 -1.39 -2.04 13.86
N ASP A 218 -0.67 -1.68 12.81
CA ASP A 218 0.67 -1.13 12.88
C ASP A 218 0.69 0.31 12.34
N GLY A 219 0.97 1.30 13.19
CA GLY A 219 0.88 2.72 12.83
C GLY A 219 -0.56 3.13 12.52
N VAL A 220 -1.42 3.06 13.53
CA VAL A 220 -2.89 3.17 13.38
C VAL A 220 -3.32 4.50 12.75
N ALA A 221 -4.03 4.41 11.61
CA ALA A 221 -4.77 5.50 10.99
C ALA A 221 -6.27 5.24 11.18
N PRO A 222 -6.89 5.76 12.26
CA PRO A 222 -8.28 5.47 12.56
C PRO A 222 -9.23 6.10 11.51
N PRO A 223 -10.49 5.62 11.42
CA PRO A 223 -11.42 6.08 10.39
C PRO A 223 -11.73 7.58 10.44
N ASP A 224 -11.63 8.21 11.60
CA ASP A 224 -11.84 9.64 11.83
C ASP A 224 -10.60 10.51 11.56
N MET A 225 -9.43 9.92 11.38
CA MET A 225 -8.22 10.64 10.99
C MET A 225 -8.40 11.31 9.62
N ILE A 226 -7.99 12.57 9.49
CA ILE A 226 -7.82 13.28 8.23
C ILE A 226 -6.34 13.15 7.85
N ILE A 227 -6.01 12.18 7.01
CA ILE A 227 -4.63 11.73 6.79
C ILE A 227 -3.66 12.89 6.55
N SER A 228 -3.96 13.77 5.59
CA SER A 228 -3.04 14.85 5.24
C SER A 228 -2.88 15.88 6.37
N LEU A 229 -3.96 16.20 7.08
CA LEU A 229 -3.94 17.20 8.15
C LEU A 229 -3.27 16.66 9.42
N ASP A 230 -3.62 15.45 9.83
CA ASP A 230 -3.10 14.85 11.07
C ASP A 230 -1.62 14.44 10.93
N ILE A 231 -1.18 14.07 9.71
CA ILE A 231 0.24 13.88 9.43
C ILE A 231 0.99 15.21 9.57
N TRP A 232 0.40 16.32 9.14
CA TRP A 232 1.02 17.64 9.29
C TRP A 232 1.21 18.00 10.76
N THR A 233 0.15 17.94 11.58
CA THR A 233 0.22 18.23 13.01
C THR A 233 1.16 17.29 13.77
N SER A 234 1.15 16.01 13.40
CA SER A 234 2.07 15.01 13.97
C SER A 234 3.53 15.31 13.64
N ARG A 235 3.80 15.82 12.45
CA ARG A 235 5.14 16.24 12.04
C ARG A 235 5.63 17.43 12.85
N GLU A 236 4.80 18.44 13.09
CA GLU A 236 5.15 19.59 13.92
C GLU A 236 5.49 19.13 15.35
N ALA A 237 4.65 18.29 15.95
CA ALA A 237 4.91 17.72 17.27
C ALA A 237 6.22 16.90 17.32
N ALA A 238 6.53 16.15 16.28
CA ALA A 238 7.78 15.39 16.19
C ALA A 238 9.02 16.29 16.09
N LEU A 239 8.93 17.39 15.34
CA LEU A 239 10.00 18.39 15.25
C LEU A 239 10.20 19.10 16.60
N ASP A 240 9.13 19.47 17.31
CA ASP A 240 9.20 20.05 18.65
C ASP A 240 9.86 19.08 19.64
N ALA A 241 9.49 17.80 19.58
CA ALA A 241 10.12 16.77 20.42
C ALA A 241 11.61 16.60 20.09
N LEU A 242 12.00 16.66 18.82
CA LEU A 242 13.40 16.65 18.40
C LEU A 242 14.17 17.85 18.98
N VAL A 243 13.60 19.06 18.89
CA VAL A 243 14.19 20.29 19.44
C VAL A 243 14.39 20.14 20.94
N ALA A 244 13.36 19.72 21.67
CA ALA A 244 13.43 19.50 23.12
C ALA A 244 14.50 18.47 23.50
N ARG A 245 14.54 17.33 22.78
CA ARG A 245 15.54 16.28 22.99
C ARG A 245 16.96 16.76 22.71
N CYS A 246 17.17 17.53 21.63
CA CYS A 246 18.47 18.10 21.30
C CYS A 246 18.95 19.04 22.41
N ARG A 247 18.08 19.93 22.89
CA ARG A 247 18.37 20.85 24.02
C ARG A 247 18.74 20.11 25.32
N ALA A 248 18.14 18.94 25.55
CA ALA A 248 18.45 18.10 26.73
C ALA A 248 19.75 17.31 26.60
N THR A 249 20.24 17.05 25.37
CA THR A 249 21.39 16.17 25.09
C THR A 249 22.66 16.99 24.89
N PRO A 250 23.71 16.88 25.76
CA PRO A 250 24.92 17.72 25.67
C PRO A 250 25.61 17.68 24.31
N ALA A 251 25.79 16.49 23.73
CA ALA A 251 26.42 16.34 22.42
C ALA A 251 25.61 17.02 21.29
N CYS A 252 24.27 16.95 21.35
CA CYS A 252 23.45 17.62 20.38
C CYS A 252 23.51 19.14 20.54
N ARG A 253 23.45 19.67 21.76
CA ARG A 253 23.63 21.11 22.02
C ARG A 253 24.96 21.65 21.53
N GLN A 254 26.03 20.84 21.65
CA GLN A 254 27.34 21.25 21.15
C GLN A 254 27.37 21.36 19.62
N ALA A 255 26.74 20.41 18.92
CA ALA A 255 26.67 20.38 17.46
C ALA A 255 25.66 21.38 16.91
N MET A 256 24.55 21.57 17.61
CA MET A 256 23.45 22.46 17.24
C MET A 256 22.83 23.09 18.50
N PRO A 257 23.28 24.26 18.92
CA PRO A 257 22.81 24.92 20.14
C PRO A 257 21.31 25.16 20.17
N ASP A 258 20.73 25.57 19.04
CA ASP A 258 19.29 25.76 18.86
C ASP A 258 18.80 25.29 17.50
N PRO A 259 18.17 24.10 17.43
CA PRO A 259 17.63 23.57 16.16
C PRO A 259 16.51 24.43 15.57
N ALA A 260 15.67 25.06 16.40
CA ALA A 260 14.62 25.96 15.93
C ALA A 260 15.20 27.22 15.26
N ALA A 261 16.14 27.87 15.93
CA ALA A 261 16.85 29.04 15.36
C ALA A 261 17.62 28.66 14.08
N THR A 262 18.11 27.42 13.98
CA THR A 262 18.75 26.90 12.75
C THR A 262 17.76 26.80 11.61
N LEU A 263 16.54 26.29 11.83
CA LEU A 263 15.48 26.25 10.82
C LEU A 263 15.08 27.67 10.39
N ASP A 264 14.93 28.61 11.33
CA ASP A 264 14.65 30.02 11.02
C ASP A 264 15.77 30.67 10.20
N GLU A 265 17.03 30.33 10.46
CA GLU A 265 18.16 30.83 9.67
C GLU A 265 18.13 30.27 8.26
N ILE A 266 17.85 28.98 8.08
CA ILE A 266 17.66 28.34 6.77
C ILE A 266 16.51 29.02 6.02
N ALA A 267 15.37 29.25 6.69
CA ALA A 267 14.22 29.92 6.10
C ALA A 267 14.56 31.32 5.63
N ARG A 268 15.29 32.12 6.43
CA ARG A 268 15.75 33.46 6.04
C ARG A 268 16.71 33.43 4.86
N LYS A 269 17.62 32.44 4.80
CA LYS A 269 18.59 32.29 3.69
C LYS A 269 17.91 31.88 2.39
N LEU A 270 16.92 30.98 2.46
CA LEU A 270 16.14 30.59 1.28
C LEU A 270 15.19 31.72 0.84
N GLY A 271 14.69 32.53 1.77
CA GLY A 271 13.78 33.65 1.50
C GLY A 271 12.38 33.19 1.13
N THR A 272 11.56 34.14 0.67
CA THR A 272 10.15 33.91 0.30
C THR A 272 9.98 33.39 -1.13
N ARG A 273 11.03 33.40 -1.93
CA ARG A 273 11.05 32.84 -3.30
C ARG A 273 12.02 31.67 -3.34
N PRO A 274 11.66 30.57 -4.02
CA PRO A 274 12.56 29.45 -4.17
C PRO A 274 13.91 29.87 -4.74
N ARG A 275 14.99 29.35 -4.15
CA ARG A 275 16.37 29.56 -4.60
C ARG A 275 16.92 28.32 -5.22
N GLU A 276 17.73 28.45 -6.26
CA GLU A 276 18.46 27.34 -6.85
C GLU A 276 19.48 26.79 -5.86
N ILE A 277 19.32 25.53 -5.46
CA ILE A 277 20.30 24.76 -4.70
C ILE A 277 20.86 23.63 -5.57
N ALA A 278 22.13 23.30 -5.36
CA ALA A 278 22.74 22.16 -6.01
C ALA A 278 22.49 20.91 -5.17
N ILE A 279 21.99 19.87 -5.80
CA ILE A 279 21.82 18.54 -5.20
C ILE A 279 22.56 17.52 -6.06
N VAL A 280 23.05 16.46 -5.42
CA VAL A 280 23.61 15.31 -6.13
C VAL A 280 22.57 14.20 -6.10
N ASP A 281 22.15 13.74 -7.26
CA ASP A 281 21.25 12.60 -7.39
C ASP A 281 21.99 11.34 -6.86
N PRO A 282 21.49 10.71 -5.79
CA PRO A 282 22.19 9.61 -5.16
C PRO A 282 22.23 8.34 -6.02
N MET A 283 21.38 8.22 -7.03
CA MET A 283 21.33 7.08 -7.93
C MET A 283 22.26 7.23 -9.14
N THR A 284 22.38 8.45 -9.66
CA THR A 284 23.15 8.71 -10.88
C THR A 284 24.46 9.43 -10.63
N GLY A 285 24.64 10.05 -9.46
CA GLY A 285 25.78 10.92 -9.15
C GLY A 285 25.75 12.27 -9.88
N ALA A 286 24.72 12.55 -10.69
CA ALA A 286 24.61 13.79 -11.44
C ALA A 286 24.25 14.97 -10.52
N THR A 287 24.94 16.10 -10.70
CA THR A 287 24.57 17.34 -10.01
C THR A 287 23.43 18.02 -10.75
N GLN A 288 22.34 18.28 -10.03
CA GLN A 288 21.17 19.01 -10.52
C GLN A 288 21.00 20.31 -9.74
N ARG A 289 20.48 21.34 -10.40
CA ARG A 289 20.05 22.57 -9.74
C ARG A 289 18.54 22.53 -9.60
N VAL A 290 18.07 22.72 -8.37
CA VAL A 290 16.64 22.65 -8.04
C VAL A 290 16.24 23.86 -7.23
N PRO A 291 15.09 24.49 -7.52
CA PRO A 291 14.54 25.53 -6.66
C PRO A 291 14.11 24.92 -5.33
N ALA A 292 14.53 25.48 -4.22
CA ALA A 292 14.16 25.06 -2.88
C ALA A 292 13.64 26.23 -2.05
N SER A 293 12.65 25.94 -1.24
CA SER A 293 12.09 26.82 -0.21
C SER A 293 12.26 26.17 1.17
N ILE A 294 11.83 26.84 2.20
CA ILE A 294 11.78 26.22 3.53
C ILE A 294 10.82 25.02 3.55
N ASP A 295 9.73 25.06 2.77
CA ASP A 295 8.79 23.94 2.66
C ASP A 295 9.46 22.70 2.04
N THR A 296 10.37 22.90 1.08
CA THR A 296 11.21 21.84 0.51
C THR A 296 12.06 21.20 1.61
N VAL A 297 12.73 22.00 2.45
CA VAL A 297 13.55 21.50 3.56
C VAL A 297 12.70 20.72 4.56
N ILE A 298 11.54 21.25 4.95
CA ILE A 298 10.61 20.60 5.87
C ILE A 298 10.07 19.29 5.26
N GLY A 299 9.76 19.29 3.96
CA GLY A 299 9.36 18.07 3.23
C GLY A 299 10.43 16.97 3.25
N LEU A 300 11.71 17.35 3.10
CA LEU A 300 12.83 16.42 3.20
C LEU A 300 13.07 15.89 4.63
N LEU A 301 12.65 16.61 5.67
CA LEU A 301 12.72 16.12 7.04
C LEU A 301 11.62 15.11 7.37
N GLN A 302 10.46 15.21 6.72
CA GLN A 302 9.31 14.35 6.97
C GLN A 302 9.64 12.84 7.02
N PRO A 303 10.28 12.25 5.98
CA PRO A 303 10.60 10.83 5.99
C PRO A 303 11.60 10.45 7.08
N LEU A 304 12.48 11.36 7.46
CA LEU A 304 13.49 11.12 8.49
C LEU A 304 12.89 11.06 9.91
N LEU A 305 11.65 11.55 10.09
CA LEU A 305 10.95 11.48 11.36
C LEU A 305 10.31 10.11 11.65
N TYR A 306 10.36 9.17 10.69
CA TYR A 306 9.72 7.86 10.83
C TYR A 306 10.55 6.83 11.64
N SER A 307 11.85 7.05 11.85
CA SER A 307 12.66 6.13 12.64
C SER A 307 13.60 6.86 13.60
N ALA A 308 13.90 6.23 14.73
CA ALA A 308 14.80 6.78 15.74
C ALA A 308 16.21 7.03 15.20
N GLU A 309 16.66 6.15 14.29
CA GLU A 309 17.98 6.21 13.65
C GLU A 309 18.09 7.42 12.74
N THR A 310 17.07 7.66 11.89
CA THR A 310 17.08 8.82 10.98
C THR A 310 16.83 10.13 11.67
N VAL A 311 15.96 10.15 12.72
CA VAL A 311 15.76 11.33 13.59
C VAL A 311 17.09 11.79 14.21
N ALA A 312 17.96 10.86 14.61
CA ALA A 312 19.25 11.20 15.22
C ALA A 312 20.20 11.92 14.25
N LEU A 313 20.01 11.79 12.94
CA LEU A 313 20.82 12.47 11.92
C LEU A 313 20.37 13.91 11.67
N ILE A 314 19.11 14.24 11.92
CA ILE A 314 18.51 15.52 11.55
C ILE A 314 19.32 16.73 12.06
N PRO A 315 19.81 16.78 13.31
CA PRO A 315 20.62 17.92 13.76
C PRO A 315 21.87 18.18 12.91
N ALA A 316 22.59 17.11 12.55
CA ALA A 316 23.78 17.23 11.69
C ALA A 316 23.43 17.66 10.25
N LEU A 317 22.32 17.13 9.71
CA LEU A 317 21.83 17.48 8.37
C LEU A 317 21.39 18.96 8.30
N LEU A 318 20.70 19.45 9.34
CA LEU A 318 20.30 20.86 9.43
C LEU A 318 21.51 21.78 9.58
N ALA A 319 22.54 21.39 10.33
CA ALA A 319 23.77 22.17 10.44
C ALA A 319 24.44 22.35 9.07
N ARG A 320 24.51 21.28 8.26
CA ARG A 320 25.04 21.36 6.90
C ARG A 320 24.16 22.23 5.98
N ALA A 321 22.83 22.06 6.05
CA ALA A 321 21.89 22.86 5.27
C ALA A 321 21.97 24.35 5.62
N ARG A 322 22.14 24.70 6.90
CA ARG A 322 22.39 26.07 7.34
C ARG A 322 23.62 26.67 6.67
N ASP A 323 24.68 25.90 6.49
CA ASP A 323 25.91 26.31 5.86
C ASP A 323 25.85 26.27 4.31
N GLY A 324 24.66 25.95 3.77
CA GLY A 324 24.37 25.93 2.32
C GLY A 324 24.58 24.56 1.64
N ASP A 325 24.97 23.53 2.40
CA ASP A 325 25.14 22.18 1.89
C ASP A 325 23.90 21.33 2.16
N TYR A 326 23.00 21.28 1.20
CA TYR A 326 21.76 20.53 1.24
C TYR A 326 21.90 19.08 0.75
N ALA A 327 23.04 18.72 0.13
CA ALA A 327 23.22 17.41 -0.47
C ALA A 327 23.04 16.23 0.52
N PRO A 328 23.59 16.27 1.77
CA PRO A 328 23.37 15.18 2.72
C PRO A 328 21.90 15.04 3.15
N LEU A 329 21.16 16.14 3.28
CA LEU A 329 19.74 16.12 3.62
C LEU A 329 18.92 15.45 2.51
N VAL A 330 19.14 15.87 1.26
CA VAL A 330 18.48 15.28 0.08
C VAL A 330 18.81 13.80 -0.04
N ALA A 331 20.10 13.43 0.06
CA ALA A 331 20.52 12.03 -0.03
C ALA A 331 19.88 11.16 1.05
N SER A 332 19.84 11.64 2.31
CA SER A 332 19.23 10.90 3.42
C SER A 332 17.73 10.72 3.23
N ALA A 333 17.00 11.78 2.85
CA ALA A 333 15.57 11.72 2.58
C ALA A 333 15.27 10.77 1.42
N THR A 334 16.00 10.86 0.31
CA THR A 334 15.80 10.03 -0.89
C THR A 334 16.13 8.57 -0.63
N ALA A 335 17.18 8.27 0.14
CA ALA A 335 17.51 6.90 0.52
C ALA A 335 16.39 6.22 1.31
N PHE A 336 15.67 6.99 2.12
CA PHE A 336 14.56 6.47 2.92
C PHE A 336 13.26 6.37 2.10
N THR A 337 12.96 7.34 1.25
CA THR A 337 11.67 7.43 0.53
C THR A 337 11.72 6.90 -0.89
N GLY A 338 12.89 6.78 -1.49
CA GLY A 338 13.01 6.50 -2.93
C GLY A 338 12.29 5.24 -3.39
N ASP A 339 12.29 4.18 -2.56
CA ASP A 339 11.55 2.96 -2.86
C ASP A 339 10.04 3.13 -2.59
N LEU A 340 9.67 3.76 -1.50
CA LEU A 340 8.26 3.96 -1.14
C LEU A 340 7.54 4.85 -2.16
N ALA A 341 8.16 5.95 -2.57
CA ALA A 341 7.58 6.86 -3.57
C ALA A 341 7.31 6.14 -4.90
N ARG A 342 8.23 5.27 -5.35
CA ARG A 342 8.04 4.46 -6.56
C ARG A 342 6.94 3.41 -6.44
N GLN A 343 6.62 2.97 -5.21
CA GLN A 343 5.58 1.96 -4.94
C GLN A 343 4.20 2.58 -4.75
N MET A 344 4.13 3.91 -4.62
CA MET A 344 2.87 4.62 -4.39
C MET A 344 2.17 4.96 -5.68
N ASN A 345 0.90 4.61 -5.79
CA ASN A 345 0.02 5.17 -6.82
C ASN A 345 -0.55 6.50 -6.31
N THR A 346 0.03 7.60 -6.76
CA THR A 346 -0.34 8.96 -6.34
C THR A 346 -1.78 9.30 -6.73
N ALA A 347 -2.26 8.81 -7.88
CA ALA A 347 -3.65 9.04 -8.29
C ALA A 347 -4.62 8.41 -7.29
N LEU A 348 -4.42 7.14 -6.91
CA LEU A 348 -5.26 6.49 -5.91
C LEU A 348 -5.17 7.19 -4.56
N HIS A 349 -3.97 7.63 -4.15
CA HIS A 349 -3.81 8.39 -2.91
C HIS A 349 -4.74 9.59 -2.87
N TYR A 350 -4.74 10.40 -3.92
CA TYR A 350 -5.63 11.56 -3.99
C TYR A 350 -7.12 11.17 -4.08
N LEU A 351 -7.47 10.12 -4.82
CA LEU A 351 -8.88 9.71 -4.91
C LEU A 351 -9.44 9.31 -3.55
N VAL A 352 -8.71 8.48 -2.80
CA VAL A 352 -9.16 8.05 -1.47
C VAL A 352 -9.21 9.24 -0.50
N THR A 353 -8.16 10.05 -0.41
CA THR A 353 -8.11 11.17 0.52
C THR A 353 -9.13 12.27 0.17
N CYS A 354 -9.33 12.56 -1.12
CA CYS A 354 -10.35 13.51 -1.55
C CYS A 354 -11.77 13.00 -1.29
N ALA A 355 -12.02 11.70 -1.47
CA ALA A 355 -13.34 11.14 -1.26
C ALA A 355 -13.70 11.00 0.24
N GLU A 356 -12.72 10.65 1.08
CA GLU A 356 -12.97 10.24 2.46
C GLU A 356 -12.57 11.31 3.50
N ASP A 357 -11.49 12.06 3.25
CA ASP A 357 -10.94 13.02 4.22
C ASP A 357 -11.42 14.45 3.96
N VAL A 358 -11.36 14.94 2.72
CA VAL A 358 -11.71 16.32 2.37
C VAL A 358 -13.14 16.72 2.79
N PRO A 359 -14.19 15.87 2.64
CA PRO A 359 -15.53 16.23 3.10
C PRO A 359 -15.63 16.47 4.62
N ARG A 360 -14.66 15.95 5.38
CA ARG A 360 -14.60 16.07 6.84
C ARG A 360 -13.75 17.27 7.30
N VAL A 361 -12.94 17.84 6.41
CA VAL A 361 -12.27 19.11 6.68
C VAL A 361 -13.38 20.15 6.76
N GLY A 362 -13.83 20.48 7.96
CA GLY A 362 -14.82 21.52 8.17
C GLY A 362 -14.33 22.79 7.46
N LEU A 363 -15.15 23.34 6.56
CA LEU A 363 -14.86 24.53 5.76
C LEU A 363 -14.72 25.81 6.61
N GLY A 364 -14.01 25.72 7.74
CA GLY A 364 -13.49 26.84 8.53
C GLY A 364 -12.24 27.48 7.90
N LEU A 365 -11.74 26.93 6.82
CA LEU A 365 -10.69 27.58 6.00
C LEU A 365 -11.39 28.63 5.11
N ARG A 366 -11.76 29.76 5.71
CA ARG A 366 -12.05 31.02 5.01
C ARG A 366 -10.81 31.86 4.92
#